data_63682f2b5b66a93cc321c13e4f8f6f46
#
_entry.id   63682f2b5b66a93cc321c13e4f8f6f46
#
_cell.length_a   1.000
_cell.length_b   1.000
_cell.length_c   1.000
_cell.angle_alpha   90.00
_cell.angle_beta   90.00
_cell.angle_gamma   90.00
#
_symmetry.space_group_name_H-M   'P 1'
#
loop_
_entity.id
_entity.type
_entity.pdbx_description
1 polymer ?
#
loop_
_entity_poly.entity_id
_entity_poly.type
_entity_poly.pdbx_seq_one_letter_code
_entity_poly.pdbx_strand_id
1 'polypeptide(L)'
;MKLGLNIMTGFGIFMGVISLTMLFMGDWGAFFGFLIFSLGFTGLGWAAKRIFLPKEGESPRLSVSLIIGVIFGGAGGLMLVGSIVLLMDGEFGGAIGLGIFGIVFCAVAYFGARVFAIPKGKKEILVGQRTQSISGILGQKGQRTGSSYMYIDESVPDSEIEKMQNEWAEKPWTQRADWAEAKVIQQGPGSMKLLIGFTVLWNIIAWGIAIFALISEWGSDDVPWFVLVFPIFGIALIYITVRTWIRQKKYGISILHLITLPAYLGDVFRGKIETGVSVKNQTEKEFKVQLICAKRTSYRDREGESRVSEEKLWNEEQIVFGNVSHSEKTFDVIVNFVIPDDQPATELYPEDDRTLWRLDISSREKGVDYAAQFEIPVYKKQ
;
A
#
# COMPACT_ATOMS: atom_id res chain seq x y z
N MET A 1 16.08 14.24 10.07
CA MET A 1 15.72 12.81 10.01
C MET A 1 16.66 11.93 10.84
N LYS A 2 17.97 11.84 10.55
CA LYS A 2 18.91 11.03 11.37
C LYS A 2 18.78 11.29 12.87
N LEU A 3 18.59 12.55 13.27
CA LEU A 3 18.42 12.95 14.68
C LEU A 3 17.14 12.33 15.28
N GLY A 4 15.98 12.46 14.61
CA GLY A 4 14.71 11.88 15.09
C GLY A 4 14.75 10.37 15.24
N LEU A 5 15.37 9.66 14.27
CA LEU A 5 15.56 8.20 14.34
C LEU A 5 16.51 7.79 15.48
N ASN A 6 17.52 8.62 15.76
CA ASN A 6 18.40 8.38 16.90
C ASN A 6 17.69 8.65 18.23
N ILE A 7 16.84 9.69 18.31
CA ILE A 7 16.01 9.96 19.48
C ILE A 7 15.06 8.80 19.75
N MET A 8 14.39 8.28 18.72
CA MET A 8 13.48 7.15 18.85
C MET A 8 14.17 5.88 19.33
N THR A 9 15.36 5.57 18.78
CA THR A 9 16.17 4.45 19.23
C THR A 9 16.68 4.68 20.66
N GLY A 10 17.12 5.90 20.98
CA GLY A 10 17.58 6.28 22.31
C GLY A 10 16.47 6.19 23.36
N PHE A 11 15.26 6.62 23.02
CA PHE A 11 14.10 6.48 23.89
C PHE A 11 13.75 5.02 24.15
N GLY A 12 13.81 4.16 23.13
CA GLY A 12 13.63 2.74 23.31
C GLY A 12 14.67 2.11 24.27
N ILE A 13 15.96 2.47 24.14
CA ILE A 13 17.02 2.02 25.05
C ILE A 13 16.75 2.53 26.47
N PHE A 14 16.34 3.79 26.64
CA PHE A 14 15.99 4.36 27.93
C PHE A 14 14.85 3.61 28.61
N MET A 15 13.79 3.25 27.88
CA MET A 15 12.70 2.39 28.38
C MET A 15 13.18 1.00 28.75
N GLY A 16 14.20 0.46 28.07
CA GLY A 16 14.84 -0.81 28.44
C GLY A 16 15.57 -0.74 29.80
N VAL A 17 16.22 0.38 30.07
CA VAL A 17 16.86 0.61 31.39
C VAL A 17 15.81 0.68 32.49
N ILE A 18 14.68 1.41 32.26
CA ILE A 18 13.55 1.45 33.20
C ILE A 18 12.98 0.05 33.42
N SER A 19 12.79 -0.72 32.36
CA SER A 19 12.35 -2.12 32.45
C SER A 19 13.24 -2.94 33.41
N LEU A 20 14.57 -2.85 33.26
CA LEU A 20 15.49 -3.55 34.14
C LEU A 20 15.38 -3.11 35.61
N THR A 21 15.15 -1.80 35.88
CA THR A 21 14.92 -1.33 37.25
C THR A 21 13.65 -1.92 37.85
N MET A 22 12.56 -2.04 37.08
CA MET A 22 11.32 -2.68 37.53
C MET A 22 11.49 -4.16 37.83
N LEU A 23 12.32 -4.86 37.04
CA LEU A 23 12.69 -6.24 37.33
C LEU A 23 13.38 -6.38 38.72
N PHE A 24 14.32 -5.48 39.05
CA PHE A 24 14.99 -5.48 40.36
C PHE A 24 14.04 -5.09 41.52
N MET A 25 12.97 -4.32 41.24
CA MET A 25 11.92 -4.00 42.20
C MET A 25 10.89 -5.11 42.39
N GLY A 26 10.97 -6.19 41.60
CA GLY A 26 10.02 -7.31 41.65
C GLY A 26 8.68 -7.05 40.97
N ASP A 27 8.53 -5.92 40.27
CA ASP A 27 7.32 -5.59 39.51
C ASP A 27 7.37 -6.17 38.09
N TRP A 28 6.97 -7.42 37.98
CA TRP A 28 6.98 -8.16 36.70
C TRP A 28 6.05 -7.56 35.64
N GLY A 29 4.90 -6.99 36.07
CA GLY A 29 3.94 -6.36 35.13
C GLY A 29 4.56 -5.13 34.46
N ALA A 30 5.11 -4.21 35.26
CA ALA A 30 5.81 -3.04 34.76
C ALA A 30 7.07 -3.43 33.96
N PHE A 31 7.84 -4.44 34.40
CA PHE A 31 8.99 -4.96 33.66
C PHE A 31 8.60 -5.33 32.21
N PHE A 32 7.64 -6.21 32.02
CA PHE A 32 7.22 -6.64 30.69
C PHE A 32 6.62 -5.51 29.87
N GLY A 33 5.82 -4.61 30.48
CA GLY A 33 5.28 -3.43 29.83
C GLY A 33 6.38 -2.54 29.24
N PHE A 34 7.34 -2.11 30.07
CA PHE A 34 8.46 -1.28 29.61
C PHE A 34 9.40 -2.00 28.65
N LEU A 35 9.57 -3.31 28.76
CA LEU A 35 10.38 -4.11 27.85
C LEU A 35 9.74 -4.15 26.44
N ILE A 36 8.44 -4.33 26.36
CA ILE A 36 7.70 -4.29 25.09
C ILE A 36 7.84 -2.92 24.42
N PHE A 37 7.66 -1.84 25.20
CA PHE A 37 7.87 -0.47 24.70
C PHE A 37 9.30 -0.25 24.23
N SER A 38 10.29 -0.70 25.00
CA SER A 38 11.71 -0.63 24.65
C SER A 38 12.00 -1.29 23.30
N LEU A 39 11.58 -2.53 23.15
CA LEU A 39 11.77 -3.29 21.91
C LEU A 39 11.01 -2.68 20.73
N GLY A 40 9.77 -2.19 20.96
CA GLY A 40 8.99 -1.49 19.97
C GLY A 40 9.69 -0.23 19.45
N PHE A 41 10.08 0.67 20.30
CA PHE A 41 10.73 1.93 19.92
C PHE A 41 12.14 1.73 19.37
N THR A 42 12.94 0.84 19.96
CA THR A 42 14.28 0.53 19.46
C THR A 42 14.18 -0.15 18.08
N GLY A 43 13.29 -1.12 17.95
CA GLY A 43 13.02 -1.84 16.71
C GLY A 43 12.49 -0.90 15.62
N LEU A 44 11.49 -0.07 15.91
CA LEU A 44 10.96 0.93 14.98
C LEU A 44 12.04 1.94 14.55
N GLY A 45 12.84 2.43 15.50
CA GLY A 45 13.94 3.35 15.19
C GLY A 45 15.01 2.72 14.31
N TRP A 46 15.38 1.46 14.56
CA TRP A 46 16.31 0.71 13.73
C TRP A 46 15.73 0.37 12.36
N ALA A 47 14.47 -0.02 12.33
CA ALA A 47 13.67 -0.28 11.13
C ALA A 47 13.58 0.92 10.22
N ALA A 48 13.18 2.04 10.79
CA ALA A 48 13.08 3.28 10.06
C ALA A 48 14.44 3.73 9.51
N LYS A 49 15.55 3.50 10.24
CA LYS A 49 16.90 3.73 9.70
C LYS A 49 17.18 2.87 8.46
N ARG A 50 16.82 1.61 8.47
CA ARG A 50 17.01 0.69 7.32
C ARG A 50 16.14 1.06 6.13
N ILE A 51 14.89 1.46 6.35
CA ILE A 51 13.95 1.88 5.28
C ILE A 51 14.36 3.22 4.67
N PHE A 52 14.70 4.21 5.52
CA PHE A 52 14.96 5.59 5.06
C PHE A 52 16.43 5.89 4.75
N LEU A 53 17.34 5.02 5.20
CA LEU A 53 18.80 5.13 4.98
C LEU A 53 19.36 3.74 4.62
N PRO A 54 18.87 3.11 3.53
CA PRO A 54 19.40 1.81 3.12
C PRO A 54 20.89 1.95 2.80
N LYS A 55 21.66 0.91 3.09
CA LYS A 55 23.03 0.81 2.62
C LYS A 55 23.01 0.55 1.13
N GLU A 56 24.03 1.06 0.41
CA GLU A 56 24.19 0.77 -1.01
C GLU A 56 24.20 -0.76 -1.25
N GLY A 57 23.33 -1.23 -2.14
CA GLY A 57 23.19 -2.64 -2.50
C GLY A 57 22.24 -3.48 -1.65
N GLU A 58 21.61 -2.92 -0.59
CA GLU A 58 20.57 -3.63 0.16
C GLU A 58 19.18 -3.35 -0.38
N SER A 59 18.41 -4.42 -0.63
CA SER A 59 17.01 -4.32 -1.03
C SER A 59 16.15 -3.79 0.13
N PRO A 60 15.38 -2.69 -0.07
CA PRO A 60 14.52 -2.14 0.99
C PRO A 60 13.47 -3.14 1.49
N ARG A 61 12.97 -4.01 0.61
CA ARG A 61 11.89 -4.96 0.95
C ARG A 61 12.33 -6.10 1.85
N LEU A 62 13.54 -6.64 1.65
CA LEU A 62 14.09 -7.65 2.55
C LEU A 62 14.23 -7.09 3.97
N SER A 63 14.69 -5.85 4.07
CA SER A 63 14.80 -5.14 5.34
C SER A 63 13.44 -4.95 6.01
N VAL A 64 12.40 -4.58 5.25
CA VAL A 64 11.02 -4.38 5.77
C VAL A 64 10.43 -5.69 6.29
N SER A 65 10.56 -6.78 5.54
CA SER A 65 10.09 -8.12 5.96
C SER A 65 10.71 -8.55 7.28
N LEU A 66 12.03 -8.42 7.39
CA LEU A 66 12.77 -8.79 8.61
C LEU A 66 12.36 -7.91 9.79
N ILE A 67 12.17 -6.62 9.56
CA ILE A 67 11.74 -5.64 10.55
C ILE A 67 10.35 -5.97 11.10
N ILE A 68 9.38 -6.21 10.23
CA ILE A 68 8.02 -6.59 10.64
C ILE A 68 8.07 -7.88 11.46
N GLY A 69 8.83 -8.87 10.98
CA GLY A 69 9.01 -10.15 11.69
C GLY A 69 9.59 -9.98 13.09
N VAL A 70 10.65 -9.19 13.24
CA VAL A 70 11.33 -8.98 14.53
C VAL A 70 10.49 -8.13 15.49
N ILE A 71 9.92 -7.02 15.03
CA ILE A 71 9.17 -6.11 15.91
C ILE A 71 7.88 -6.76 16.37
N PHE A 72 7.04 -7.17 15.42
CA PHE A 72 5.73 -7.72 15.78
C PHE A 72 5.85 -9.14 16.36
N GLY A 73 6.76 -9.96 15.84
CA GLY A 73 7.00 -11.29 16.37
C GLY A 73 7.63 -11.27 17.77
N GLY A 74 8.61 -10.38 18.00
CA GLY A 74 9.23 -10.19 19.31
C GLY A 74 8.24 -9.64 20.34
N ALA A 75 7.50 -8.59 20.00
CA ALA A 75 6.46 -8.03 20.86
C ALA A 75 5.37 -9.07 21.18
N GLY A 76 4.88 -9.78 20.15
CA GLY A 76 3.88 -10.83 20.33
C GLY A 76 4.37 -11.98 21.20
N GLY A 77 5.60 -12.42 21.01
CA GLY A 77 6.23 -13.45 21.86
C GLY A 77 6.33 -13.03 23.32
N LEU A 78 6.74 -11.80 23.59
CA LEU A 78 6.80 -11.26 24.95
C LEU A 78 5.42 -11.15 25.61
N MET A 79 4.39 -10.72 24.84
CA MET A 79 3.01 -10.68 25.32
C MET A 79 2.50 -12.08 25.68
N LEU A 80 2.84 -13.11 24.89
CA LEU A 80 2.49 -14.50 25.19
C LEU A 80 3.17 -15.00 26.47
N VAL A 81 4.45 -14.69 26.66
CA VAL A 81 5.17 -15.02 27.90
C VAL A 81 4.54 -14.31 29.09
N GLY A 82 4.27 -12.99 28.96
CA GLY A 82 3.58 -12.22 30.01
C GLY A 82 2.19 -12.77 30.35
N SER A 83 1.44 -13.23 29.36
CA SER A 83 0.14 -13.90 29.56
C SER A 83 0.28 -15.17 30.41
N ILE A 84 1.30 -15.97 30.18
CA ILE A 84 1.57 -17.19 30.97
C ILE A 84 1.91 -16.81 32.41
N VAL A 85 2.73 -15.79 32.63
CA VAL A 85 3.09 -15.31 33.98
C VAL A 85 1.83 -14.87 34.74
N LEU A 86 0.97 -14.04 34.12
CA LEU A 86 -0.28 -13.60 34.75
C LEU A 86 -1.24 -14.76 35.05
N LEU A 87 -1.26 -15.81 34.20
CA LEU A 87 -2.02 -17.03 34.51
C LEU A 87 -1.48 -17.75 35.76
N MET A 88 -0.16 -17.77 35.92
CA MET A 88 0.47 -18.40 37.11
C MET A 88 0.17 -17.60 38.39
N ASP A 89 0.05 -16.28 38.26
CA ASP A 89 -0.29 -15.37 39.37
C ASP A 89 -1.82 -15.31 39.65
N GLY A 90 -2.65 -16.03 38.88
CA GLY A 90 -4.10 -16.10 39.04
C GLY A 90 -4.87 -14.93 38.43
N GLU A 91 -4.20 -14.05 37.67
CA GLU A 91 -4.79 -12.88 37.00
C GLU A 91 -5.38 -13.24 35.62
N PHE A 92 -6.45 -14.03 35.62
CA PHE A 92 -7.04 -14.59 34.38
C PHE A 92 -7.46 -13.51 33.36
N GLY A 93 -8.01 -12.37 33.80
CA GLY A 93 -8.46 -11.30 32.92
C GLY A 93 -7.31 -10.67 32.13
N GLY A 94 -6.24 -10.28 32.82
CA GLY A 94 -5.03 -9.74 32.23
C GLY A 94 -4.33 -10.73 31.31
N ALA A 95 -4.26 -11.99 31.75
CA ALA A 95 -3.64 -13.07 31.00
C ALA A 95 -4.32 -13.32 29.65
N ILE A 96 -5.66 -13.42 29.63
CA ILE A 96 -6.43 -13.64 28.40
C ILE A 96 -6.23 -12.44 27.45
N GLY A 97 -6.34 -11.21 27.96
CA GLY A 97 -6.14 -10.01 27.16
C GLY A 97 -4.75 -9.98 26.50
N LEU A 98 -3.70 -10.14 27.30
CA LEU A 98 -2.31 -10.12 26.84
C LEU A 98 -2.03 -11.28 25.86
N GLY A 99 -2.61 -12.48 26.10
CA GLY A 99 -2.49 -13.64 25.22
C GLY A 99 -3.12 -13.41 23.85
N ILE A 100 -4.30 -12.82 23.77
CA ILE A 100 -4.95 -12.47 22.52
C ILE A 100 -4.10 -11.47 21.72
N PHE A 101 -3.60 -10.41 22.37
CA PHE A 101 -2.70 -9.45 21.74
C PHE A 101 -1.43 -10.11 21.23
N GLY A 102 -0.81 -10.98 22.02
CA GLY A 102 0.37 -11.73 21.63
C GLY A 102 0.15 -12.55 20.36
N ILE A 103 -0.95 -13.29 20.28
CA ILE A 103 -1.32 -14.06 19.07
C ILE A 103 -1.51 -13.15 17.86
N VAL A 104 -2.20 -12.02 18.03
CA VAL A 104 -2.43 -11.05 16.95
C VAL A 104 -1.11 -10.48 16.43
N PHE A 105 -0.22 -10.06 17.31
CA PHE A 105 1.08 -9.52 16.92
C PHE A 105 1.94 -10.56 16.20
N CYS A 106 1.94 -11.81 16.65
CA CYS A 106 2.61 -12.92 15.96
C CYS A 106 2.00 -13.18 14.57
N ALA A 107 0.68 -13.10 14.43
CA ALA A 107 0.00 -13.23 13.15
C ALA A 107 0.38 -12.09 12.19
N VAL A 108 0.40 -10.84 12.67
CA VAL A 108 0.83 -9.66 11.89
C VAL A 108 2.30 -9.82 11.45
N ALA A 109 3.18 -10.32 12.35
CA ALA A 109 4.57 -10.61 12.02
C ALA A 109 4.69 -11.63 10.89
N TYR A 110 3.97 -12.74 11.00
CA TYR A 110 4.01 -13.83 10.03
C TYR A 110 3.49 -13.42 8.65
N PHE A 111 2.31 -12.82 8.61
CA PHE A 111 1.70 -12.39 7.34
C PHE A 111 2.41 -11.18 6.74
N GLY A 112 2.76 -10.19 7.57
CA GLY A 112 3.47 -8.99 7.13
C GLY A 112 4.85 -9.33 6.58
N ALA A 113 5.62 -10.17 7.25
CA ALA A 113 6.91 -10.61 6.76
C ALA A 113 6.81 -11.33 5.39
N ARG A 114 5.76 -12.13 5.18
CA ARG A 114 5.53 -12.83 3.89
C ARG A 114 5.14 -11.89 2.75
N VAL A 115 4.35 -10.86 3.03
CA VAL A 115 3.93 -9.88 2.00
C VAL A 115 5.12 -9.11 1.44
N PHE A 116 6.11 -8.83 2.29
CA PHE A 116 7.30 -8.07 1.90
C PHE A 116 8.52 -8.95 1.59
N ALA A 117 8.42 -10.27 1.71
CA ALA A 117 9.50 -11.17 1.35
C ALA A 117 9.70 -11.24 -0.17
N ILE A 118 10.93 -11.40 -0.59
CA ILE A 118 11.24 -11.70 -1.99
C ILE A 118 10.65 -13.08 -2.32
N PRO A 119 9.88 -13.22 -3.41
CA PRO A 119 9.37 -14.53 -3.82
C PRO A 119 10.51 -15.52 -4.04
N LYS A 120 10.33 -16.76 -3.58
CA LYS A 120 11.33 -17.81 -3.76
C LYS A 120 11.65 -18.02 -5.25
N GLY A 121 12.93 -18.19 -5.59
CA GLY A 121 13.41 -18.43 -6.96
C GLY A 121 13.42 -17.15 -7.82
N LYS A 122 13.32 -15.96 -7.22
CA LYS A 122 13.42 -14.67 -7.92
C LYS A 122 14.56 -13.84 -7.38
N LYS A 123 15.36 -13.26 -8.28
CA LYS A 123 16.38 -12.26 -7.96
C LYS A 123 15.84 -10.85 -8.23
N GLU A 124 16.28 -9.90 -7.46
CA GLU A 124 15.93 -8.50 -7.59
C GLU A 124 16.96 -7.79 -8.47
N ILE A 125 16.50 -7.11 -9.49
CA ILE A 125 17.37 -6.30 -10.37
C ILE A 125 16.96 -4.83 -10.31
N LEU A 126 17.96 -3.95 -10.40
CA LEU A 126 17.74 -2.52 -10.50
C LEU A 126 17.27 -2.18 -11.92
N VAL A 127 16.09 -1.59 -12.03
CA VAL A 127 15.47 -1.24 -13.33
C VAL A 127 15.64 0.22 -13.65
N GLY A 128 15.68 1.08 -12.65
CA GLY A 128 15.83 2.50 -12.85
C GLY A 128 16.35 3.22 -11.61
N GLN A 129 17.16 4.23 -11.83
CA GLN A 129 17.68 5.11 -10.79
C GLN A 129 17.54 6.56 -11.24
N ARG A 130 16.88 7.39 -10.44
CA ARG A 130 16.76 8.82 -10.71
C ARG A 130 17.25 9.61 -9.52
N THR A 131 18.22 10.50 -9.77
CA THR A 131 18.71 11.44 -8.77
C THR A 131 18.05 12.79 -8.99
N GLN A 132 17.28 13.25 -8.01
CA GLN A 132 16.63 14.57 -8.02
C GLN A 132 17.29 15.51 -7.03
N SER A 133 17.47 16.76 -7.49
CA SER A 133 17.90 17.86 -6.64
C SER A 133 16.70 18.42 -5.89
N ILE A 134 16.67 18.29 -4.57
CA ILE A 134 15.60 18.81 -3.72
C ILE A 134 16.10 20.07 -3.02
N SER A 135 15.40 21.19 -3.20
CA SER A 135 15.58 22.37 -2.35
C SER A 135 14.61 22.32 -1.18
N GLY A 136 15.14 22.14 0.02
CA GLY A 136 14.34 22.18 1.25
C GLY A 136 13.90 23.60 1.61
N ILE A 137 12.89 23.71 2.47
CA ILE A 137 12.27 24.97 2.97
C ILE A 137 13.32 25.92 3.61
N LEU A 138 14.49 25.43 3.99
CA LEU A 138 15.59 26.18 4.59
C LEU A 138 16.78 26.41 3.63
N GLY A 139 16.58 26.29 2.30
CA GLY A 139 17.63 26.53 1.31
C GLY A 139 18.71 25.45 1.25
N GLN A 140 18.60 24.35 1.97
CA GLN A 140 19.52 23.22 1.86
C GLN A 140 19.23 22.44 0.58
N LYS A 141 20.23 22.44 -0.34
CA LYS A 141 20.20 21.58 -1.52
C LYS A 141 20.55 20.15 -1.11
N GLY A 142 19.59 19.23 -1.24
CA GLY A 142 19.80 17.79 -1.08
C GLY A 142 19.63 17.06 -2.40
N GLN A 143 20.28 15.93 -2.57
CA GLN A 143 20.00 15.00 -3.67
C GLN A 143 19.22 13.82 -3.11
N ARG A 144 18.11 13.47 -3.76
CA ARG A 144 17.35 12.25 -3.47
C ARG A 144 17.48 11.31 -4.66
N THR A 145 18.01 10.13 -4.41
CA THR A 145 18.07 9.07 -5.40
C THR A 145 16.96 8.06 -5.12
N GLY A 146 16.03 7.93 -6.04
CA GLY A 146 15.00 6.89 -6.03
C GLY A 146 15.45 5.75 -6.92
N SER A 147 15.45 4.53 -6.40
CA SER A 147 15.77 3.30 -7.13
C SER A 147 14.53 2.43 -7.24
N SER A 148 14.29 1.86 -8.41
CA SER A 148 13.22 0.90 -8.64
C SER A 148 13.78 -0.45 -8.99
N TYR A 149 13.18 -1.48 -8.41
CA TYR A 149 13.62 -2.87 -8.54
C TYR A 149 12.51 -3.72 -9.15
N MET A 150 12.90 -4.70 -9.96
CA MET A 150 12.01 -5.71 -10.53
C MET A 150 12.48 -7.10 -10.09
N TYR A 151 11.53 -8.03 -9.95
CA TYR A 151 11.84 -9.41 -9.64
C TYR A 151 11.86 -10.25 -10.91
N ILE A 152 13.02 -10.85 -11.20
CA ILE A 152 13.21 -11.77 -12.31
C ILE A 152 13.49 -13.16 -11.76
N ASP A 153 13.16 -14.19 -12.52
CA ASP A 153 13.50 -15.57 -12.18
C ASP A 153 15.02 -15.71 -12.00
N GLU A 154 15.44 -16.42 -10.96
CA GLU A 154 16.85 -16.60 -10.61
C GLU A 154 17.61 -17.37 -11.68
N SER A 155 16.91 -18.16 -12.50
CA SER A 155 17.45 -18.94 -13.61
C SER A 155 17.82 -18.10 -14.84
N VAL A 156 17.35 -16.84 -14.93
CA VAL A 156 17.62 -15.96 -16.08
C VAL A 156 19.10 -15.55 -16.07
N PRO A 157 19.86 -15.81 -17.16
CA PRO A 157 21.27 -15.43 -17.26
C PRO A 157 21.47 -13.91 -17.24
N ASP A 158 22.58 -13.45 -16.71
CA ASP A 158 22.89 -12.01 -16.63
C ASP A 158 22.99 -11.36 -18.02
N SER A 159 23.45 -12.11 -19.04
CA SER A 159 23.46 -11.65 -20.45
C SER A 159 22.07 -11.38 -21.04
N GLU A 160 21.06 -12.09 -20.57
CA GLU A 160 19.67 -11.87 -20.97
C GLU A 160 19.09 -10.66 -20.24
N ILE A 161 19.48 -10.45 -18.98
CA ILE A 161 19.12 -9.25 -18.22
C ILE A 161 19.66 -8.01 -18.89
N GLU A 162 20.92 -8.02 -19.34
CA GLU A 162 21.55 -6.91 -20.06
C GLU A 162 20.81 -6.59 -21.38
N LYS A 163 20.39 -7.61 -22.14
CA LYS A 163 19.56 -7.43 -23.33
C LYS A 163 18.23 -6.77 -23.00
N MET A 164 17.55 -7.24 -21.94
CA MET A 164 16.31 -6.65 -21.49
C MET A 164 16.48 -5.19 -21.06
N GLN A 165 17.57 -4.86 -20.37
CA GLN A 165 17.87 -3.47 -19.97
C GLN A 165 18.11 -2.57 -21.17
N ASN A 166 18.79 -3.05 -22.21
CA ASN A 166 19.00 -2.31 -23.46
C ASN A 166 17.66 -2.11 -24.22
N GLU A 167 16.80 -3.12 -24.28
CA GLU A 167 15.47 -2.98 -24.86
C GLU A 167 14.61 -1.96 -24.09
N TRP A 168 14.69 -1.94 -22.77
CA TRP A 168 13.98 -0.98 -21.93
C TRP A 168 14.49 0.46 -22.11
N ALA A 169 15.75 0.64 -22.47
CA ALA A 169 16.29 1.96 -22.81
C ALA A 169 15.67 2.50 -24.11
N GLU A 170 15.45 1.63 -25.10
CA GLU A 170 14.82 2.00 -26.38
C GLU A 170 13.29 2.09 -26.27
N LYS A 171 12.68 1.13 -25.53
CA LYS A 171 11.23 0.96 -25.41
C LYS A 171 10.81 0.93 -23.92
N PRO A 172 10.80 2.07 -23.24
CA PRO A 172 10.59 2.12 -21.79
C PRO A 172 9.26 1.47 -21.34
N TRP A 173 8.24 1.48 -22.18
CA TRP A 173 6.94 0.89 -21.86
C TRP A 173 6.97 -0.64 -21.74
N THR A 174 7.97 -1.32 -22.33
CA THR A 174 8.10 -2.78 -22.23
C THR A 174 8.56 -3.25 -20.84
N GLN A 175 8.99 -2.35 -19.99
CA GLN A 175 9.31 -2.66 -18.57
C GLN A 175 8.08 -3.11 -17.77
N ARG A 176 6.89 -2.70 -18.20
CA ARG A 176 5.63 -3.15 -17.60
C ARG A 176 4.98 -4.19 -18.48
N ALA A 177 4.77 -5.39 -17.95
CA ALA A 177 4.20 -6.50 -18.68
C ALA A 177 2.80 -6.20 -19.26
N ASP A 178 1.97 -5.47 -18.49
CA ASP A 178 0.64 -5.05 -18.92
C ASP A 178 0.67 -4.09 -20.12
N TRP A 179 1.68 -3.23 -20.20
CA TRP A 179 1.88 -2.34 -21.35
C TRP A 179 2.51 -3.09 -22.53
N ALA A 180 3.50 -3.96 -22.27
CA ALA A 180 4.13 -4.76 -23.31
C ALA A 180 3.12 -5.67 -24.04
N GLU A 181 2.15 -6.21 -23.29
CA GLU A 181 1.06 -7.03 -23.84
C GLU A 181 -0.11 -6.21 -24.43
N ALA A 182 -0.02 -4.87 -24.41
CA ALA A 182 -1.09 -3.96 -24.82
C ALA A 182 -2.42 -4.19 -24.05
N LYS A 183 -2.35 -4.75 -22.83
CA LYS A 183 -3.51 -5.16 -22.05
C LYS A 183 -3.36 -4.71 -20.60
N VAL A 184 -3.95 -3.58 -20.28
CA VAL A 184 -3.89 -2.98 -18.94
C VAL A 184 -5.07 -3.45 -18.10
N ILE A 185 -4.77 -4.10 -16.99
CA ILE A 185 -5.78 -4.51 -16.02
C ILE A 185 -6.07 -3.32 -15.11
N GLN A 186 -7.35 -3.07 -14.81
CA GLN A 186 -7.74 -1.98 -13.93
C GLN A 186 -6.93 -2.01 -12.62
N GLN A 187 -6.51 -0.84 -12.18
CA GLN A 187 -5.92 -0.68 -10.85
C GLN A 187 -7.00 -0.93 -9.80
N GLY A 188 -6.89 -2.04 -9.10
CA GLY A 188 -7.79 -2.39 -8.00
C GLY A 188 -7.23 -1.91 -6.66
N PRO A 189 -8.08 -1.73 -5.63
CA PRO A 189 -7.57 -1.70 -4.27
C PRO A 189 -6.76 -2.98 -4.06
N GLY A 190 -5.62 -2.86 -3.40
CA GLY A 190 -4.72 -3.99 -3.14
C GLY A 190 -5.48 -5.27 -2.73
N SER A 191 -4.81 -6.40 -2.62
CA SER A 191 -5.46 -7.69 -2.47
C SER A 191 -6.73 -7.62 -1.59
N MET A 192 -7.92 -7.88 -2.16
CA MET A 192 -9.20 -7.92 -1.42
C MET A 192 -9.13 -8.86 -0.21
N LYS A 193 -8.33 -9.93 -0.33
CA LYS A 193 -8.06 -10.87 0.76
C LYS A 193 -7.39 -10.18 1.95
N LEU A 194 -6.46 -9.25 1.70
CA LEU A 194 -5.81 -8.47 2.75
C LEU A 194 -6.80 -7.51 3.41
N LEU A 195 -7.65 -6.83 2.63
CA LEU A 195 -8.66 -5.93 3.17
C LEU A 195 -9.66 -6.68 4.05
N ILE A 196 -10.16 -7.84 3.60
CA ILE A 196 -11.06 -8.71 4.39
C ILE A 196 -10.34 -9.19 5.65
N GLY A 197 -9.12 -9.71 5.52
CA GLY A 197 -8.33 -10.19 6.66
C GLY A 197 -8.11 -9.12 7.71
N PHE A 198 -7.73 -7.90 7.28
CA PHE A 198 -7.55 -6.76 8.18
C PHE A 198 -8.87 -6.35 8.86
N THR A 199 -9.97 -6.27 8.10
CA THR A 199 -11.29 -5.92 8.64
C THR A 199 -11.76 -6.91 9.70
N VAL A 200 -11.61 -8.22 9.45
CA VAL A 200 -11.99 -9.27 10.40
C VAL A 200 -11.12 -9.18 11.65
N LEU A 201 -9.81 -9.11 11.49
CA LEU A 201 -8.86 -9.03 12.59
C LEU A 201 -9.12 -7.80 13.47
N TRP A 202 -9.27 -6.61 12.84
CA TRP A 202 -9.57 -5.38 13.55
C TRP A 202 -10.85 -5.50 14.40
N ASN A 203 -11.92 -6.04 13.83
CA ASN A 203 -13.19 -6.15 14.53
C ASN A 203 -13.13 -7.14 15.71
N ILE A 204 -12.42 -8.26 15.55
CA ILE A 204 -12.20 -9.20 16.65
C ILE A 204 -11.52 -8.50 17.82
N ILE A 205 -10.46 -7.74 17.56
CA ILE A 205 -9.72 -7.02 18.59
C ILE A 205 -10.55 -5.89 19.19
N ALA A 206 -11.13 -5.04 18.35
CA ALA A 206 -11.87 -3.85 18.78
C ALA A 206 -13.08 -4.20 19.65
N TRP A 207 -13.88 -5.19 19.24
CA TRP A 207 -15.02 -5.67 20.03
C TRP A 207 -14.56 -6.44 21.27
N GLY A 208 -13.48 -7.24 21.17
CA GLY A 208 -12.91 -7.94 22.31
C GLY A 208 -12.51 -7.00 23.44
N ILE A 209 -11.75 -5.94 23.08
CA ILE A 209 -11.33 -4.91 24.04
C ILE A 209 -12.54 -4.16 24.61
N ALA A 210 -13.49 -3.75 23.76
CA ALA A 210 -14.65 -2.98 24.20
C ALA A 210 -15.53 -3.80 25.16
N ILE A 211 -15.82 -5.05 24.85
CA ILE A 211 -16.62 -5.94 25.69
C ILE A 211 -15.90 -6.19 27.03
N PHE A 212 -14.60 -6.48 26.98
CA PHE A 212 -13.81 -6.69 28.19
C PHE A 212 -13.82 -5.45 29.10
N ALA A 213 -13.54 -4.26 28.55
CA ALA A 213 -13.53 -3.01 29.32
C ALA A 213 -14.91 -2.67 29.90
N LEU A 214 -15.98 -2.93 29.16
CA LEU A 214 -17.34 -2.70 29.63
C LEU A 214 -17.78 -3.69 30.73
N ILE A 215 -17.30 -4.94 30.68
CA ILE A 215 -17.61 -5.94 31.70
C ILE A 215 -16.79 -5.69 32.98
N SER A 216 -15.50 -5.36 32.85
CA SER A 216 -14.61 -5.11 33.99
C SER A 216 -15.04 -3.92 34.84
N GLU A 217 -15.59 -2.88 34.19
CA GLU A 217 -16.02 -1.65 34.84
C GLU A 217 -17.55 -1.56 35.00
N TRP A 218 -18.25 -2.69 34.82
CA TRP A 218 -19.73 -2.75 34.94
C TRP A 218 -20.17 -2.37 36.36
N GLY A 219 -20.87 -1.23 36.48
CA GLY A 219 -21.37 -0.74 37.78
C GLY A 219 -20.44 0.28 38.45
N SER A 220 -19.32 0.66 37.83
CA SER A 220 -18.50 1.79 38.25
C SER A 220 -18.92 3.08 37.51
N ASP A 221 -18.65 4.23 38.14
CA ASP A 221 -18.90 5.54 37.52
C ASP A 221 -17.86 5.88 36.42
N ASP A 222 -16.78 5.11 36.31
CA ASP A 222 -15.63 5.33 35.46
C ASP A 222 -15.60 4.48 34.17
N VAL A 223 -16.75 4.17 33.59
CA VAL A 223 -16.81 3.39 32.33
C VAL A 223 -16.04 4.12 31.23
N PRO A 224 -15.01 3.50 30.63
CA PRO A 224 -14.17 4.15 29.64
C PRO A 224 -14.84 4.21 28.25
N TRP A 225 -15.82 5.09 28.07
CA TRP A 225 -16.60 5.22 26.85
C TRP A 225 -15.76 5.45 25.59
N PHE A 226 -14.55 6.01 25.71
CA PHE A 226 -13.62 6.17 24.59
C PHE A 226 -13.23 4.85 23.92
N VAL A 227 -13.35 3.71 24.61
CA VAL A 227 -13.08 2.38 24.06
C VAL A 227 -14.02 2.05 22.90
N LEU A 228 -15.24 2.60 22.88
CA LEU A 228 -16.21 2.38 21.81
C LEU A 228 -15.79 3.01 20.46
N VAL A 229 -14.82 3.91 20.45
CA VAL A 229 -14.27 4.48 19.21
C VAL A 229 -13.68 3.39 18.29
N PHE A 230 -13.06 2.36 18.88
CA PHE A 230 -12.45 1.26 18.11
C PHE A 230 -13.48 0.39 17.37
N PRO A 231 -14.57 -0.09 17.99
CA PRO A 231 -15.67 -0.75 17.28
C PRO A 231 -16.36 0.12 16.23
N ILE A 232 -16.54 1.43 16.48
CA ILE A 232 -17.14 2.36 15.49
C ILE A 232 -16.28 2.39 14.23
N PHE A 233 -14.95 2.52 14.38
CA PHE A 233 -14.03 2.42 13.26
C PHE A 233 -14.11 1.04 12.57
N GLY A 234 -14.26 -0.04 13.35
CA GLY A 234 -14.46 -1.39 12.83
C GLY A 234 -15.71 -1.51 11.95
N ILE A 235 -16.84 -0.90 12.34
CA ILE A 235 -18.08 -0.85 11.55
C ILE A 235 -17.83 -0.10 10.23
N ALA A 236 -17.11 1.03 10.25
CA ALA A 236 -16.76 1.76 9.05
C ALA A 236 -15.90 0.92 8.08
N LEU A 237 -14.94 0.14 8.61
CA LEU A 237 -14.14 -0.80 7.83
C LEU A 237 -15.00 -1.90 7.20
N ILE A 238 -15.97 -2.47 7.93
CA ILE A 238 -16.91 -3.45 7.39
C ILE A 238 -17.67 -2.84 6.21
N TYR A 239 -18.21 -1.63 6.36
CA TYR A 239 -18.94 -0.94 5.30
C TYR A 239 -18.10 -0.77 4.04
N ILE A 240 -16.86 -0.29 4.18
CA ILE A 240 -15.91 -0.09 3.05
C ILE A 240 -15.60 -1.45 2.38
N THR A 241 -15.33 -2.48 3.18
CA THR A 241 -14.99 -3.81 2.68
C THR A 241 -16.15 -4.44 1.92
N VAL A 242 -17.36 -4.39 2.48
CA VAL A 242 -18.58 -4.93 1.84
C VAL A 242 -18.89 -4.17 0.56
N ARG A 243 -18.82 -2.85 0.56
CA ARG A 243 -19.04 -2.02 -0.65
C ARG A 243 -18.04 -2.34 -1.75
N THR A 244 -16.76 -2.50 -1.39
CA THR A 244 -15.69 -2.85 -2.33
C THR A 244 -15.89 -4.26 -2.88
N TRP A 245 -16.26 -5.22 -2.02
CA TRP A 245 -16.55 -6.59 -2.42
C TRP A 245 -17.76 -6.68 -3.38
N ILE A 246 -18.87 -5.99 -3.07
CA ILE A 246 -20.04 -5.92 -3.95
C ILE A 246 -19.67 -5.35 -5.32
N ARG A 247 -18.86 -4.27 -5.35
CA ARG A 247 -18.37 -3.65 -6.59
C ARG A 247 -17.56 -4.65 -7.42
N GLN A 248 -16.63 -5.35 -6.79
CA GLN A 248 -15.77 -6.33 -7.44
C GLN A 248 -16.57 -7.54 -7.95
N LYS A 249 -17.56 -8.00 -7.17
CA LYS A 249 -18.45 -9.10 -7.57
C LYS A 249 -19.40 -8.70 -8.70
N LYS A 250 -19.87 -7.44 -8.70
CA LYS A 250 -20.83 -6.94 -9.69
C LYS A 250 -20.19 -6.70 -11.06
N TYR A 251 -18.97 -6.14 -11.09
CA TYR A 251 -18.32 -5.69 -12.32
C TYR A 251 -17.11 -6.51 -12.72
N GLY A 252 -16.59 -7.34 -11.83
CA GLY A 252 -15.36 -8.10 -12.09
C GLY A 252 -14.15 -7.19 -12.29
N ILE A 253 -13.27 -7.60 -13.18
CA ILE A 253 -12.04 -6.89 -13.54
C ILE A 253 -12.24 -6.28 -14.93
N SER A 254 -12.06 -4.97 -15.04
CA SER A 254 -12.10 -4.28 -16.32
C SER A 254 -10.71 -4.29 -16.97
N ILE A 255 -10.66 -4.35 -18.28
CA ILE A 255 -9.44 -4.46 -19.07
C ILE A 255 -9.44 -3.37 -20.13
N LEU A 256 -8.34 -2.63 -20.21
CA LEU A 256 -8.07 -1.70 -21.29
C LEU A 256 -7.12 -2.34 -22.29
N HIS A 257 -7.57 -2.51 -23.53
CA HIS A 257 -6.75 -2.87 -24.67
C HIS A 257 -6.20 -1.62 -25.33
N LEU A 258 -4.88 -1.46 -25.35
CA LEU A 258 -4.19 -0.35 -25.98
C LEU A 258 -4.12 -0.60 -27.50
N ILE A 259 -4.88 0.17 -28.28
CA ILE A 259 -4.80 0.11 -29.75
C ILE A 259 -3.58 0.92 -30.22
N THR A 260 -3.33 2.05 -29.58
CA THR A 260 -2.13 2.87 -29.79
C THR A 260 -1.11 2.57 -28.69
N LEU A 261 0.04 1.99 -29.05
CA LEU A 261 1.09 1.60 -28.10
C LEU A 261 2.50 1.86 -28.67
N PRO A 262 3.32 2.69 -28.04
CA PRO A 262 2.93 3.66 -27.02
C PRO A 262 2.09 4.78 -27.62
N ALA A 263 1.39 5.51 -26.77
CA ALA A 263 0.78 6.77 -27.17
C ALA A 263 1.85 7.86 -27.23
N TYR A 264 1.71 8.81 -28.14
CA TYR A 264 2.68 9.91 -28.29
C TYR A 264 2.02 11.26 -28.02
N LEU A 265 2.80 12.17 -27.43
CA LEU A 265 2.40 13.57 -27.29
C LEU A 265 2.12 14.18 -28.67
N GLY A 266 1.03 14.93 -28.80
CA GLY A 266 0.56 15.48 -30.07
C GLY A 266 -0.24 14.50 -30.95
N ASP A 267 -0.33 13.23 -30.60
CA ASP A 267 -1.05 12.21 -31.38
C ASP A 267 -2.36 11.79 -30.72
N VAL A 268 -3.11 10.95 -31.43
CA VAL A 268 -4.39 10.37 -30.97
C VAL A 268 -4.12 9.06 -30.22
N PHE A 269 -4.47 9.03 -28.93
CA PHE A 269 -4.58 7.79 -28.17
C PHE A 269 -5.89 7.10 -28.50
N ARG A 270 -5.82 5.79 -28.78
CA ARG A 270 -6.97 4.93 -28.99
C ARG A 270 -6.90 3.72 -28.10
N GLY A 271 -8.03 3.38 -27.48
CA GLY A 271 -8.15 2.20 -26.62
C GLY A 271 -9.55 1.63 -26.63
N LYS A 272 -9.66 0.37 -26.26
CA LYS A 272 -10.92 -0.34 -26.07
C LYS A 272 -10.98 -0.85 -24.62
N ILE A 273 -12.02 -0.46 -23.90
CA ILE A 273 -12.22 -0.89 -22.51
C ILE A 273 -13.29 -1.96 -22.48
N GLU A 274 -12.93 -3.16 -22.01
CA GLU A 274 -13.89 -4.19 -21.66
C GLU A 274 -14.39 -3.91 -20.26
N THR A 275 -15.67 -3.49 -20.14
CA THR A 275 -16.27 -3.19 -18.84
C THR A 275 -17.00 -4.42 -18.31
N GLY A 276 -17.16 -4.50 -16.98
CA GLY A 276 -18.02 -5.51 -16.37
C GLY A 276 -19.48 -5.07 -16.24
N VAL A 277 -19.86 -3.98 -16.89
CA VAL A 277 -21.24 -3.44 -16.81
C VAL A 277 -22.16 -4.28 -17.70
N SER A 278 -23.20 -4.85 -17.09
CA SER A 278 -24.13 -5.78 -17.78
C SER A 278 -25.12 -5.05 -18.68
N VAL A 279 -25.39 -5.62 -19.86
CA VAL A 279 -26.32 -5.13 -20.92
C VAL A 279 -27.80 -5.29 -20.53
N LYS A 280 -28.19 -5.41 -19.31
CA LYS A 280 -29.58 -5.63 -18.87
C LYS A 280 -30.61 -4.75 -19.59
N ASN A 281 -31.20 -5.24 -20.68
CA ASN A 281 -32.28 -4.60 -21.43
C ASN A 281 -31.99 -3.17 -21.94
N GLN A 282 -30.72 -2.76 -22.02
CA GLN A 282 -30.28 -1.48 -22.57
C GLN A 282 -29.36 -1.75 -23.75
N THR A 283 -29.64 -1.11 -24.89
CA THR A 283 -28.79 -1.19 -26.09
C THR A 283 -27.63 -0.21 -26.04
N GLU A 284 -27.78 0.85 -25.25
CA GLU A 284 -26.78 1.91 -25.10
C GLU A 284 -26.62 2.30 -23.63
N LYS A 285 -25.41 2.63 -23.24
CA LYS A 285 -25.07 3.07 -21.90
C LYS A 285 -24.05 4.19 -21.96
N GLU A 286 -24.28 5.25 -21.20
CA GLU A 286 -23.34 6.37 -21.08
C GLU A 286 -22.23 6.04 -20.09
N PHE A 287 -21.01 6.30 -20.52
CA PHE A 287 -19.80 6.27 -19.71
C PHE A 287 -19.13 7.63 -19.74
N LYS A 288 -18.77 8.11 -18.57
CA LYS A 288 -17.91 9.26 -18.41
C LYS A 288 -16.47 8.77 -18.41
N VAL A 289 -15.70 9.22 -19.39
CA VAL A 289 -14.29 8.86 -19.55
C VAL A 289 -13.45 10.10 -19.41
N GLN A 290 -12.37 10.03 -18.63
CA GLN A 290 -11.49 11.16 -18.38
C GLN A 290 -10.03 10.71 -18.56
N LEU A 291 -9.29 11.41 -19.42
CA LEU A 291 -7.86 11.25 -19.55
C LEU A 291 -7.18 12.34 -18.71
N ILE A 292 -6.24 11.94 -17.86
CA ILE A 292 -5.60 12.81 -16.87
C ILE A 292 -4.08 12.66 -17.00
N CYS A 293 -3.40 13.80 -17.15
CA CYS A 293 -1.96 13.92 -16.88
C CYS A 293 -1.78 14.44 -15.47
N ALA A 294 -1.06 13.70 -14.62
CA ALA A 294 -0.84 14.08 -13.24
C ALA A 294 0.65 13.96 -12.85
N LYS A 295 1.10 14.89 -12.02
CA LYS A 295 2.40 14.83 -11.36
C LYS A 295 2.19 14.30 -9.94
N ARG A 296 2.74 13.13 -9.68
CA ARG A 296 2.83 12.59 -8.34
C ARG A 296 4.12 13.07 -7.72
N THR A 297 4.05 13.64 -6.53
CA THR A 297 5.22 14.18 -5.81
C THR A 297 5.20 13.70 -4.38
N SER A 298 6.28 13.09 -3.96
CA SER A 298 6.50 12.70 -2.57
C SER A 298 7.17 13.84 -1.82
N TYR A 299 6.51 14.37 -0.81
CA TYR A 299 7.05 15.40 0.08
C TYR A 299 6.97 14.95 1.53
N ARG A 300 7.77 15.59 2.36
CA ARG A 300 7.68 15.41 3.81
C ARG A 300 6.97 16.61 4.41
N ASP A 301 5.97 16.31 5.24
CA ASP A 301 5.31 17.35 5.99
C ASP A 301 6.19 17.88 7.15
N ARG A 302 5.66 18.84 7.92
CA ARG A 302 6.38 19.46 9.04
C ARG A 302 6.69 18.47 10.17
N GLU A 303 5.98 17.35 10.22
CA GLU A 303 6.13 16.29 11.21
C GLU A 303 7.14 15.22 10.75
N GLY A 304 7.67 15.36 9.52
CA GLY A 304 8.67 14.46 8.94
C GLY A 304 8.06 13.23 8.26
N GLU A 305 6.73 13.15 8.16
CA GLU A 305 6.03 12.07 7.45
C GLU A 305 6.13 12.25 5.94
N SER A 306 6.36 11.14 5.24
CA SER A 306 6.35 11.11 3.77
C SER A 306 4.92 11.06 3.28
N ARG A 307 4.48 12.10 2.59
CA ARG A 307 3.16 12.17 1.92
C ARG A 307 3.33 12.23 0.43
N VAL A 308 2.41 11.58 -0.28
CA VAL A 308 2.34 11.64 -1.73
C VAL A 308 1.18 12.55 -2.09
N SER A 309 1.47 13.60 -2.87
CA SER A 309 0.49 14.47 -3.49
C SER A 309 0.41 14.15 -4.97
N GLU A 310 -0.79 14.22 -5.52
CA GLU A 310 -1.03 14.09 -6.95
C GLU A 310 -1.65 15.40 -7.44
N GLU A 311 -0.91 16.13 -8.27
CA GLU A 311 -1.34 17.36 -8.90
C GLU A 311 -1.77 17.06 -10.33
N LYS A 312 -2.98 17.46 -10.69
CA LYS A 312 -3.46 17.35 -12.07
C LYS A 312 -2.85 18.47 -12.92
N LEU A 313 -2.02 18.09 -13.88
CA LEU A 313 -1.42 19.03 -14.82
C LEU A 313 -2.37 19.33 -15.97
N TRP A 314 -3.08 18.32 -16.44
CA TRP A 314 -4.04 18.42 -17.53
C TRP A 314 -5.10 17.33 -17.42
N ASN A 315 -6.31 17.60 -17.92
CA ASN A 315 -7.36 16.60 -18.08
C ASN A 315 -8.33 16.95 -19.20
N GLU A 316 -8.83 15.93 -19.87
CA GLU A 316 -9.94 15.99 -20.82
C GLU A 316 -11.00 14.97 -20.45
N GLU A 317 -12.26 15.36 -20.56
CA GLU A 317 -13.40 14.54 -20.20
C GLU A 317 -14.33 14.39 -21.40
N GLN A 318 -14.77 13.16 -21.65
CA GLN A 318 -15.70 12.83 -22.73
C GLN A 318 -16.81 11.92 -22.19
N ILE A 319 -18.02 12.11 -22.73
CA ILE A 319 -19.12 11.16 -22.53
C ILE A 319 -19.15 10.25 -23.77
N VAL A 320 -19.00 8.95 -23.53
CA VAL A 320 -18.93 7.94 -24.58
C VAL A 320 -20.02 6.91 -24.36
N PHE A 321 -20.69 6.51 -25.43
CA PHE A 321 -21.66 5.42 -25.38
C PHE A 321 -20.94 4.08 -25.53
N GLY A 322 -21.25 3.16 -24.62
CA GLY A 322 -20.75 1.79 -24.70
C GLY A 322 -21.51 0.98 -25.75
N ASN A 323 -20.77 0.21 -26.52
CA ASN A 323 -21.32 -0.76 -27.46
C ASN A 323 -21.48 -2.11 -26.76
N VAL A 324 -22.49 -2.89 -27.16
CA VAL A 324 -22.65 -4.25 -26.66
C VAL A 324 -21.43 -5.07 -27.07
N SER A 325 -20.80 -5.74 -26.09
CA SER A 325 -19.62 -6.56 -26.34
C SER A 325 -19.95 -7.77 -27.20
N HIS A 326 -18.93 -8.39 -27.81
CA HIS A 326 -19.12 -9.58 -28.62
C HIS A 326 -19.76 -10.77 -27.84
N SER A 327 -19.62 -10.76 -26.52
CA SER A 327 -20.26 -11.76 -25.63
C SER A 327 -21.74 -11.47 -25.34
N GLU A 328 -22.29 -10.35 -25.81
CA GLU A 328 -23.66 -9.85 -25.57
C GLU A 328 -24.04 -9.67 -24.08
N LYS A 329 -23.07 -9.76 -23.18
CA LYS A 329 -23.30 -9.71 -21.72
C LYS A 329 -22.91 -8.39 -21.07
N THR A 330 -21.93 -7.71 -21.64
CA THR A 330 -21.32 -6.50 -21.07
C THR A 330 -21.15 -5.44 -22.14
N PHE A 331 -20.81 -4.21 -21.72
CA PHE A 331 -20.49 -3.11 -22.63
C PHE A 331 -18.98 -3.02 -22.85
N ASP A 332 -18.60 -2.78 -24.09
CA ASP A 332 -17.28 -2.33 -24.50
C ASP A 332 -17.31 -0.84 -24.80
N VAL A 333 -16.28 -0.10 -24.36
CA VAL A 333 -16.17 1.34 -24.58
C VAL A 333 -14.93 1.64 -25.41
N ILE A 334 -15.12 2.25 -26.57
CA ILE A 334 -14.04 2.71 -27.44
C ILE A 334 -13.73 4.16 -27.05
N VAL A 335 -12.46 4.44 -26.76
CA VAL A 335 -12.00 5.76 -26.37
C VAL A 335 -10.98 6.31 -27.35
N ASN A 336 -11.12 7.61 -27.65
CA ASN A 336 -10.20 8.35 -28.50
C ASN A 336 -9.94 9.71 -27.85
N PHE A 337 -8.67 10.01 -27.55
CA PHE A 337 -8.25 11.29 -26.98
C PHE A 337 -7.10 11.86 -27.79
N VAL A 338 -7.12 13.16 -28.02
CA VAL A 338 -5.97 13.88 -28.57
C VAL A 338 -5.05 14.24 -27.41
N ILE A 339 -3.84 13.70 -27.40
CA ILE A 339 -2.88 13.99 -26.34
C ILE A 339 -2.19 15.33 -26.66
N PRO A 340 -2.22 16.31 -25.75
CA PRO A 340 -1.54 17.57 -25.96
C PRO A 340 -0.01 17.37 -26.07
N ASP A 341 0.66 18.16 -26.86
CA ASP A 341 2.09 18.10 -27.09
C ASP A 341 2.93 18.84 -26.03
N ASP A 342 2.31 19.79 -25.32
CA ASP A 342 2.92 20.63 -24.29
C ASP A 342 3.00 19.97 -22.89
N GLN A 343 2.44 18.78 -22.74
CA GLN A 343 2.42 18.07 -21.46
C GLN A 343 3.66 17.16 -21.31
N PRO A 344 4.04 16.84 -20.05
CA PRO A 344 5.15 15.91 -19.80
C PRO A 344 4.80 14.46 -20.15
N ALA A 345 5.81 13.73 -20.65
CA ALA A 345 5.69 12.31 -20.92
C ALA A 345 5.59 11.48 -19.62
N THR A 346 5.14 10.22 -19.76
CA THR A 346 5.12 9.25 -18.65
C THR A 346 6.52 9.00 -18.12
N GLU A 347 6.66 9.06 -16.83
CA GLU A 347 7.85 8.64 -16.08
C GLU A 347 7.52 7.37 -15.31
N LEU A 348 8.36 6.34 -15.42
CA LEU A 348 8.12 5.08 -14.73
C LEU A 348 8.57 5.14 -13.28
N TYR A 349 9.65 5.86 -13.00
CA TYR A 349 10.33 5.85 -11.72
C TYR A 349 10.75 7.24 -11.26
N PRO A 350 10.86 7.46 -9.93
CA PRO A 350 10.33 6.61 -8.84
C PRO A 350 8.80 6.67 -8.74
N GLU A 351 8.16 5.60 -8.23
CA GLU A 351 6.68 5.48 -8.20
C GLU A 351 5.96 6.63 -7.48
N ASP A 352 6.56 7.19 -6.45
CA ASP A 352 6.00 8.24 -5.60
C ASP A 352 6.43 9.66 -6.01
N ASP A 353 7.23 9.81 -7.08
CA ASP A 353 7.63 11.10 -7.65
C ASP A 353 7.82 10.98 -9.16
N ARG A 354 6.71 10.95 -9.88
CA ARG A 354 6.69 10.75 -11.33
C ARG A 354 5.50 11.44 -12.01
N THR A 355 5.64 11.69 -13.29
CA THR A 355 4.51 12.02 -14.16
C THR A 355 3.83 10.74 -14.62
N LEU A 356 2.52 10.70 -14.52
CA LEU A 356 1.70 9.58 -14.98
C LEU A 356 0.51 10.05 -15.82
N TRP A 357 0.12 9.21 -16.77
CA TRP A 357 -1.10 9.39 -17.54
C TRP A 357 -2.09 8.31 -17.13
N ARG A 358 -3.30 8.73 -16.77
CA ARG A 358 -4.35 7.85 -16.27
C ARG A 358 -5.66 8.05 -17.03
N LEU A 359 -6.25 6.95 -17.44
CA LEU A 359 -7.58 6.90 -18.02
C LEU A 359 -8.56 6.44 -16.95
N ASP A 360 -9.47 7.33 -16.55
CA ASP A 360 -10.53 7.05 -15.59
C ASP A 360 -11.84 6.85 -16.34
N ILE A 361 -12.59 5.81 -16.04
CA ILE A 361 -13.90 5.54 -16.60
C ILE A 361 -14.91 5.28 -15.49
N SER A 362 -16.11 5.86 -15.61
CA SER A 362 -17.19 5.66 -14.65
C SER A 362 -18.57 5.67 -15.32
N SER A 363 -19.53 5.00 -14.67
CA SER A 363 -20.93 5.04 -15.07
C SER A 363 -21.82 4.93 -13.84
N ARG A 364 -22.91 5.68 -13.81
CA ARG A 364 -23.92 5.60 -12.76
C ARG A 364 -24.72 4.32 -12.86
N GLU A 365 -24.80 3.59 -11.78
CA GLU A 365 -25.47 2.31 -11.71
C GLU A 365 -26.35 2.19 -10.47
N LYS A 366 -27.43 1.40 -10.57
CA LYS A 366 -28.28 1.14 -9.42
C LYS A 366 -27.46 0.42 -8.32
N GLY A 367 -27.38 1.02 -7.14
CA GLY A 367 -26.65 0.53 -5.97
C GLY A 367 -25.22 1.04 -5.92
N VAL A 368 -24.27 0.32 -6.49
CA VAL A 368 -22.85 0.71 -6.51
C VAL A 368 -22.45 1.11 -7.92
N ASP A 369 -21.91 2.32 -8.06
CA ASP A 369 -21.46 2.84 -9.34
C ASP A 369 -20.24 2.08 -9.88
N TYR A 370 -20.18 1.98 -11.21
CA TYR A 370 -19.02 1.47 -11.91
C TYR A 370 -17.92 2.53 -11.96
N ALA A 371 -16.68 2.14 -11.70
CA ALA A 371 -15.50 2.94 -12.00
C ALA A 371 -14.27 2.04 -12.13
N ALA A 372 -13.42 2.34 -13.11
CA ALA A 372 -12.14 1.71 -13.32
C ALA A 372 -11.09 2.77 -13.67
N GLN A 373 -9.81 2.46 -13.40
CA GLN A 373 -8.67 3.33 -13.65
C GLN A 373 -7.55 2.53 -14.30
N PHE A 374 -6.91 3.14 -15.30
CA PHE A 374 -5.84 2.52 -16.07
C PHE A 374 -4.70 3.50 -16.27
N GLU A 375 -3.48 3.12 -15.97
CA GLU A 375 -2.31 3.91 -16.38
C GLU A 375 -1.94 3.58 -17.82
N ILE A 376 -1.64 4.59 -18.62
CA ILE A 376 -1.28 4.44 -20.03
C ILE A 376 0.13 4.98 -20.29
N PRO A 377 0.88 4.36 -21.24
CA PRO A 377 2.22 4.81 -21.63
C PRO A 377 2.13 5.94 -22.66
N VAL A 378 2.47 7.16 -22.27
CA VAL A 378 2.54 8.34 -23.14
C VAL A 378 3.97 8.84 -23.21
N TYR A 379 4.56 8.90 -24.42
CA TYR A 379 5.95 9.26 -24.64
C TYR A 379 6.09 10.38 -25.68
N LYS A 380 7.28 10.96 -25.81
CA LYS A 380 7.62 11.86 -26.90
C LYS A 380 8.01 11.05 -28.14
N LYS A 381 7.63 11.53 -29.33
CA LYS A 381 8.22 11.01 -30.57
C LYS A 381 9.71 11.32 -30.54
N GLN A 382 10.52 10.29 -30.79
CA GLN A 382 11.96 10.44 -30.99
C GLN A 382 12.25 11.06 -32.36
#